data_59cf8b42d2b4445ab043ae0c29306056
#
_entry.id   59cf8b42d2b4445ab043ae0c29306056
#
_cell.length_a   1.000
_cell.length_b   1.000
_cell.length_c   1.000
_cell.angle_alpha   90.00
_cell.angle_beta   90.00
_cell.angle_gamma   90.00
#
_symmetry.space_group_name_H-M   'P 1'
#
loop_
_entity.id
_entity.type
_entity.pdbx_description
1 polymer ?
#
loop_
_entity_poly.entity_id
_entity_poly.type
_entity_poly.pdbx_seq_one_letter_code
_entity_poly.pdbx_strand_id
1 'polypeptide(L)'
;MYKRQDIKGVLFIMNTVGGDVSAGLALAEMIASMKKPTVSLIIGDSHSIGVPLAVSTDYSFIVPTATMIIHPVRMNGTLIGVQQTYDYFERISDRITSFIAAHSSVSKERVEEMMVDTTQLSKDLGTVLVGRQAVEEGLICEVGGISDALDKLDSMINEC
;
A
#
# COMPACT_ATOMS: atom_id res chain seq x y z
N MET A 1 -11.67 -22.17 15.39
CA MET A 1 -11.38 -21.33 14.21
C MET A 1 -12.24 -21.84 13.05
N TYR A 2 -13.28 -21.10 12.69
CA TYR A 2 -14.15 -21.48 11.57
C TYR A 2 -13.37 -21.33 10.27
N LYS A 3 -12.92 -22.42 9.67
CA LYS A 3 -12.40 -22.41 8.32
C LYS A 3 -13.60 -22.29 7.36
N ARG A 4 -13.87 -21.09 6.87
CA ARG A 4 -14.82 -20.91 5.76
C ARG A 4 -14.19 -21.46 4.48
N GLN A 5 -14.43 -22.73 4.23
CA GLN A 5 -13.89 -23.44 3.06
C GLN A 5 -14.61 -23.04 1.76
N ASP A 6 -15.75 -22.40 1.87
CA ASP A 6 -16.57 -21.86 0.78
C ASP A 6 -15.97 -20.60 0.14
N ILE A 7 -15.14 -19.83 0.85
CA ILE A 7 -14.45 -18.67 0.30
C ILE A 7 -13.31 -19.12 -0.60
N LYS A 8 -13.30 -18.69 -1.86
CA LYS A 8 -12.32 -19.05 -2.87
C LYS A 8 -11.23 -17.97 -3.08
N GLY A 9 -11.58 -16.70 -2.89
CA GLY A 9 -10.67 -15.57 -3.00
C GLY A 9 -11.17 -14.39 -2.17
N VAL A 10 -10.38 -13.31 -2.08
CA VAL A 10 -10.71 -12.11 -1.30
C VAL A 10 -10.47 -10.85 -2.12
N LEU A 11 -11.49 -10.00 -2.22
CA LEU A 11 -11.38 -8.66 -2.76
C LEU A 11 -11.33 -7.65 -1.62
N PHE A 12 -10.26 -6.84 -1.58
CA PHE A 12 -10.10 -5.73 -0.64
C PHE A 12 -10.48 -4.41 -1.32
N ILE A 13 -11.61 -3.84 -0.96
CA ILE A 13 -12.01 -2.51 -1.43
C ILE A 13 -11.46 -1.47 -0.46
N MET A 14 -10.64 -0.56 -0.95
CA MET A 14 -9.83 0.34 -0.14
C MET A 14 -10.22 1.80 -0.32
N ASN A 15 -10.41 2.48 0.82
CA ASN A 15 -10.52 3.93 0.95
C ASN A 15 -10.00 4.30 2.35
N THR A 16 -8.74 4.71 2.45
CA THR A 16 -8.09 4.99 3.73
C THR A 16 -7.07 6.12 3.63
N VAL A 17 -7.06 6.98 4.62
CA VAL A 17 -6.03 8.02 4.78
C VAL A 17 -4.79 7.54 5.55
N GLY A 18 -4.73 6.24 5.89
CA GLY A 18 -3.66 5.65 6.68
C GLY A 18 -4.02 5.50 8.16
N GLY A 19 -3.00 5.44 9.01
CA GLY A 19 -3.19 5.23 10.45
C GLY A 19 -1.94 4.71 11.16
N ASP A 20 -2.12 3.83 12.14
CA ASP A 20 -1.01 3.23 12.88
C ASP A 20 -0.14 2.33 11.99
N VAL A 21 1.16 2.62 11.97
CA VAL A 21 2.12 1.92 11.10
C VAL A 21 2.26 0.45 11.47
N SER A 22 2.31 0.14 12.77
CA SER A 22 2.51 -1.24 13.23
C SER A 22 1.30 -2.12 12.92
N ALA A 23 0.10 -1.59 13.12
CA ALA A 23 -1.15 -2.27 12.77
C ALA A 23 -1.26 -2.46 11.25
N GLY A 24 -0.94 -1.42 10.47
CA GLY A 24 -1.01 -1.48 9.01
C GLY A 24 -0.01 -2.48 8.41
N LEU A 25 1.26 -2.48 8.85
CA LEU A 25 2.23 -3.48 8.41
C LEU A 25 1.83 -4.91 8.81
N ALA A 26 1.29 -5.10 10.02
CA ALA A 26 0.82 -6.42 10.44
C ALA A 26 -0.33 -6.94 9.56
N LEU A 27 -1.26 -6.06 9.16
CA LEU A 27 -2.32 -6.38 8.22
C LEU A 27 -1.78 -6.66 6.81
N ALA A 28 -0.83 -5.87 6.32
CA ALA A 28 -0.21 -6.05 5.01
C ALA A 28 0.51 -7.41 4.92
N GLU A 29 1.32 -7.77 5.92
CA GLU A 29 1.97 -9.08 6.02
C GLU A 29 0.95 -10.23 6.09
N MET A 30 -0.15 -10.05 6.84
CA MET A 30 -1.22 -11.04 6.90
C MET A 30 -1.86 -11.24 5.53
N ILE A 31 -2.12 -10.18 4.77
CA ILE A 31 -2.70 -10.24 3.43
C ILE A 31 -1.72 -10.92 2.46
N ALA A 32 -0.46 -10.47 2.43
CA ALA A 32 0.57 -11.01 1.57
C ALA A 32 0.87 -12.51 1.82
N SER A 33 0.61 -13.00 3.04
CA SER A 33 0.77 -14.42 3.40
C SER A 33 -0.48 -15.27 3.14
N MET A 34 -1.55 -14.72 2.56
CA MET A 34 -2.76 -15.49 2.24
C MET A 34 -2.49 -16.51 1.15
N LYS A 35 -3.09 -17.69 1.29
CA LYS A 35 -2.98 -18.77 0.29
C LYS A 35 -4.06 -18.72 -0.80
N LYS A 36 -5.10 -17.95 -0.56
CA LYS A 36 -6.20 -17.78 -1.50
C LYS A 36 -5.95 -16.54 -2.35
N PRO A 37 -6.35 -16.54 -3.61
CA PRO A 37 -6.22 -15.35 -4.47
C PRO A 37 -6.76 -14.09 -3.81
N THR A 38 -5.99 -13.02 -3.90
CA THR A 38 -6.31 -11.73 -3.32
C THR A 38 -6.20 -10.62 -4.36
N VAL A 39 -7.18 -9.73 -4.39
CA VAL A 39 -7.18 -8.52 -5.24
C VAL A 39 -7.47 -7.31 -4.37
N SER A 40 -6.75 -6.21 -4.57
CA SER A 40 -7.10 -4.91 -4.00
C SER A 40 -7.69 -3.99 -5.07
N LEU A 41 -8.67 -3.18 -4.66
CA LEU A 41 -9.26 -2.12 -5.47
C LEU A 41 -9.30 -0.82 -4.66
N ILE A 42 -8.55 0.17 -5.09
CA ILE A 42 -8.52 1.50 -4.50
C ILE A 42 -9.60 2.34 -5.17
N ILE A 43 -10.66 2.69 -4.42
CA ILE A 43 -11.82 3.45 -4.93
C ILE A 43 -11.82 4.92 -4.52
N GLY A 44 -10.94 5.32 -3.61
CA GLY A 44 -10.77 6.68 -3.12
C GLY A 44 -9.33 6.91 -2.73
N ASP A 45 -9.03 6.87 -1.46
CA ASP A 45 -7.69 7.12 -0.94
C ASP A 45 -6.98 5.82 -0.53
N SER A 46 -5.67 5.77 -0.74
CA SER A 46 -4.76 4.78 -0.15
C SER A 46 -3.47 5.48 0.27
N HIS A 47 -3.56 6.24 1.36
CA HIS A 47 -2.50 7.13 1.80
C HIS A 47 -1.65 6.52 2.91
N SER A 48 -0.37 6.92 2.98
CA SER A 48 0.52 6.54 4.08
C SER A 48 0.64 5.03 4.22
N ILE A 49 0.30 4.46 5.37
CA ILE A 49 0.29 3.01 5.60
C ILE A 49 -0.77 2.26 4.77
N GLY A 50 -1.67 2.96 4.10
CA GLY A 50 -2.56 2.40 3.08
C GLY A 50 -1.81 1.89 1.84
N VAL A 51 -0.64 2.48 1.51
CA VAL A 51 0.17 2.06 0.36
C VAL A 51 0.67 0.61 0.52
N PRO A 52 1.33 0.21 1.61
CA PRO A 52 1.65 -1.20 1.86
C PRO A 52 0.44 -2.13 1.80
N LEU A 53 -0.71 -1.70 2.34
CA LEU A 53 -1.94 -2.50 2.27
C LEU A 53 -2.40 -2.73 0.83
N ALA A 54 -2.32 -1.72 -0.03
CA ALA A 54 -2.74 -1.81 -1.43
C ALA A 54 -1.87 -2.78 -2.24
N VAL A 55 -0.56 -2.78 -2.00
CA VAL A 55 0.39 -3.63 -2.73
C VAL A 55 0.53 -5.04 -2.13
N SER A 56 -0.10 -5.33 -0.99
CA SER A 56 0.03 -6.62 -0.29
C SER A 56 -0.77 -7.76 -0.92
N THR A 57 -1.63 -7.48 -1.91
CA THR A 57 -2.44 -8.47 -2.62
C THR A 57 -1.73 -9.03 -3.85
N ASP A 58 -2.17 -10.19 -4.35
CA ASP A 58 -1.60 -10.80 -5.56
C ASP A 58 -1.82 -9.94 -6.81
N TYR A 59 -2.88 -9.14 -6.84
CA TYR A 59 -3.16 -8.18 -7.91
C TYR A 59 -3.86 -6.92 -7.40
N SER A 60 -3.60 -5.77 -8.02
CA SER A 60 -4.11 -4.50 -7.52
C SER A 60 -4.68 -3.61 -8.62
N PHE A 61 -5.81 -2.97 -8.32
CA PHE A 61 -6.46 -1.98 -9.17
C PHE A 61 -6.62 -0.63 -8.46
N ILE A 62 -6.61 0.43 -9.25
CA ILE A 62 -6.94 1.79 -8.81
C ILE A 62 -7.92 2.44 -9.79
N VAL A 63 -8.97 3.09 -9.28
CA VAL A 63 -9.87 3.86 -10.16
C VAL A 63 -9.18 5.16 -10.61
N PRO A 64 -9.58 5.76 -11.77
CA PRO A 64 -8.89 6.92 -12.34
C PRO A 64 -8.73 8.13 -11.42
N THR A 65 -9.67 8.34 -10.49
CA THR A 65 -9.70 9.50 -9.58
C THR A 65 -9.16 9.22 -8.18
N ALA A 66 -8.87 7.97 -7.87
CA ALA A 66 -8.31 7.59 -6.57
C ALA A 66 -6.87 8.07 -6.42
N THR A 67 -6.45 8.30 -5.18
CA THR A 67 -5.14 8.84 -4.87
C THR A 67 -4.34 7.94 -3.95
N MET A 68 -3.02 7.95 -4.14
CA MET A 68 -2.04 7.39 -3.21
C MET A 68 -1.11 8.48 -2.75
N ILE A 69 -0.81 8.53 -1.44
CA ILE A 69 0.17 9.47 -0.89
C ILE A 69 1.26 8.69 -0.17
N ILE A 70 2.48 8.88 -0.64
CA ILE A 70 3.70 8.35 -0.05
C ILE A 70 4.40 9.49 0.67
N HIS A 71 4.60 9.38 1.98
CA HIS A 71 5.24 10.41 2.79
C HIS A 71 6.03 9.79 3.94
N PRO A 72 6.99 10.53 4.55
CA PRO A 72 7.75 10.05 5.70
C PRO A 72 6.85 9.72 6.90
N VAL A 73 7.33 8.81 7.73
CA VAL A 73 6.65 8.50 9.01
C VAL A 73 6.60 9.73 9.90
N ARG A 74 5.45 10.00 10.48
CA ARG A 74 5.21 11.11 11.40
C ARG A 74 4.94 10.61 12.81
N MET A 75 5.41 11.34 13.79
CA MET A 75 5.11 11.09 15.19
C MET A 75 4.73 12.38 15.89
N ASN A 76 3.71 12.31 16.75
CA ASN A 76 3.39 13.37 17.69
C ASN A 76 3.72 12.90 19.10
N GLY A 77 4.50 13.68 19.85
CA GLY A 77 4.84 13.32 21.22
C GLY A 77 6.11 13.98 21.75
N THR A 78 6.45 13.65 23.00
CA THR A 78 7.72 14.07 23.63
C THR A 78 8.84 13.14 23.20
N LEU A 79 9.92 13.71 22.64
CA LEU A 79 11.11 12.96 22.25
C LEU A 79 12.07 12.82 23.44
N ILE A 80 12.43 11.59 23.78
CA ILE A 80 13.45 11.28 24.77
C ILE A 80 14.61 10.57 24.04
N GLY A 81 15.74 11.27 23.88
CA GLY A 81 16.90 10.75 23.15
C GLY A 81 16.80 10.95 21.64
N VAL A 82 17.49 11.97 21.13
CA VAL A 82 17.40 12.37 19.71
C VAL A 82 17.94 11.28 18.77
N GLN A 83 19.10 10.69 19.08
CA GLN A 83 19.70 9.66 18.24
C GLN A 83 18.85 8.40 18.18
N GLN A 84 18.38 7.91 19.31
CA GLN A 84 17.53 6.72 19.39
C GLN A 84 16.21 6.91 18.65
N THR A 85 15.67 8.12 18.68
CA THR A 85 14.46 8.47 17.94
C THR A 85 14.71 8.46 16.42
N TYR A 86 15.83 9.04 15.99
CA TYR A 86 16.21 9.01 14.57
C TYR A 86 16.40 7.58 14.07
N ASP A 87 17.16 6.75 14.77
CA ASP A 87 17.39 5.34 14.44
C ASP A 87 16.08 4.55 14.38
N TYR A 88 15.12 4.88 15.25
CA TYR A 88 13.79 4.25 15.25
C TYR A 88 12.99 4.61 13.98
N PHE A 89 13.00 5.88 13.57
CA PHE A 89 12.33 6.32 12.33
C PHE A 89 12.97 5.72 11.08
N GLU A 90 14.28 5.66 11.01
CA GLU A 90 14.98 5.01 9.91
C GLU A 90 14.54 3.53 9.78
N ARG A 91 14.52 2.78 10.88
CA ARG A 91 14.09 1.38 10.87
C ARG A 91 12.63 1.20 10.45
N ILE A 92 11.73 2.09 10.85
CA ILE A 92 10.33 2.02 10.44
C ILE A 92 10.22 2.35 8.95
N SER A 93 10.88 3.39 8.48
CA SER A 93 10.90 3.77 7.06
C SER A 93 11.45 2.65 6.19
N ASP A 94 12.58 2.05 6.60
CA ASP A 94 13.18 0.91 5.92
C ASP A 94 12.22 -0.29 5.80
N ARG A 95 11.49 -0.60 6.86
CA ARG A 95 10.48 -1.69 6.83
C ARG A 95 9.36 -1.39 5.84
N ILE A 96 8.86 -0.16 5.79
CA ILE A 96 7.79 0.25 4.88
C ILE A 96 8.28 0.20 3.42
N THR A 97 9.43 0.83 3.12
CA THR A 97 9.96 0.90 1.76
C THR A 97 10.37 -0.47 1.24
N SER A 98 10.96 -1.31 2.09
CA SER A 98 11.30 -2.69 1.75
C SER A 98 10.06 -3.55 1.48
N PHE A 99 8.98 -3.39 2.26
CA PHE A 99 7.73 -4.11 2.03
C PHE A 99 7.09 -3.70 0.70
N ILE A 100 7.00 -2.38 0.42
CA ILE A 100 6.44 -1.87 -0.83
C ILE A 100 7.22 -2.41 -2.04
N ALA A 101 8.55 -2.32 -2.01
CA ALA A 101 9.40 -2.80 -3.09
C ALA A 101 9.32 -4.32 -3.30
N ALA A 102 9.12 -5.10 -2.23
CA ALA A 102 8.97 -6.55 -2.32
C ALA A 102 7.62 -6.99 -2.92
N HIS A 103 6.59 -6.14 -2.87
CA HIS A 103 5.21 -6.47 -3.27
C HIS A 103 4.70 -5.61 -4.45
N SER A 104 5.59 -4.91 -5.14
CA SER A 104 5.26 -4.09 -6.31
C SER A 104 6.42 -4.10 -7.31
N SER A 105 6.29 -3.38 -8.43
CA SER A 105 7.35 -3.26 -9.43
C SER A 105 8.25 -2.04 -9.21
N VAL A 106 7.97 -1.21 -8.21
CA VAL A 106 8.78 -0.04 -7.89
C VAL A 106 10.02 -0.42 -7.10
N SER A 107 11.17 0.22 -7.38
CA SER A 107 12.38 -0.02 -6.58
C SER A 107 12.29 0.67 -5.21
N LYS A 108 13.03 0.14 -4.23
CA LYS A 108 13.08 0.72 -2.89
C LYS A 108 13.58 2.17 -2.91
N GLU A 109 14.62 2.43 -3.69
CA GLU A 109 15.21 3.76 -3.87
C GLU A 109 14.16 4.75 -4.41
N ARG A 110 13.32 4.30 -5.37
CA ARG A 110 12.26 5.14 -5.91
C ARG A 110 11.17 5.45 -4.88
N VAL A 111 10.82 4.50 -4.04
CA VAL A 111 9.88 4.74 -2.92
C VAL A 111 10.46 5.76 -1.93
N GLU A 112 11.74 5.64 -1.61
CA GLU A 112 12.46 6.56 -0.72
C GLU A 112 12.52 7.99 -1.31
N GLU A 113 12.80 8.13 -2.61
CA GLU A 113 12.74 9.41 -3.32
C GLU A 113 11.34 10.05 -3.24
N MET A 114 10.29 9.26 -3.52
CA MET A 114 8.91 9.74 -3.44
C MET A 114 8.51 10.18 -2.02
N MET A 115 9.05 9.52 -1.00
CA MET A 115 8.78 9.88 0.40
C MET A 115 9.29 11.28 0.77
N VAL A 116 10.42 11.70 0.21
CA VAL A 116 11.07 12.97 0.58
C VAL A 116 10.90 14.08 -0.46
N ASP A 117 10.06 13.86 -1.46
CA ASP A 117 9.77 14.87 -2.48
C ASP A 117 9.18 16.14 -1.83
N THR A 118 9.76 17.29 -2.17
CA THR A 118 9.36 18.61 -1.66
C THR A 118 8.53 19.41 -2.65
N THR A 119 8.31 18.88 -3.85
CA THR A 119 7.74 19.64 -4.97
C THR A 119 6.23 19.61 -5.05
N GLN A 120 5.58 18.58 -4.50
CA GLN A 120 4.15 18.34 -4.69
C GLN A 120 3.28 18.81 -3.51
N LEU A 121 3.76 18.69 -2.28
CA LEU A 121 3.02 19.07 -1.09
C LEU A 121 3.48 20.44 -0.57
N SER A 122 2.61 21.43 -0.54
CA SER A 122 2.97 22.84 -0.24
C SER A 122 3.50 23.10 1.18
N LYS A 123 3.31 22.18 2.11
CA LYS A 123 3.74 22.30 3.52
C LYS A 123 4.27 21.00 4.12
N ASP A 124 4.61 20.02 3.27
CA ASP A 124 5.00 18.68 3.72
C ASP A 124 5.91 18.00 2.69
N LEU A 125 6.49 16.87 3.08
CA LEU A 125 7.24 15.98 2.20
C LEU A 125 6.34 14.87 1.70
N GLY A 126 6.55 14.45 0.45
CA GLY A 126 5.91 13.28 -0.12
C GLY A 126 5.34 13.50 -1.51
N THR A 127 4.89 12.41 -2.10
CA THR A 127 4.36 12.35 -3.46
C THR A 127 2.89 11.97 -3.45
N VAL A 128 2.09 12.68 -4.23
CA VAL A 128 0.69 12.36 -4.52
C VAL A 128 0.62 11.73 -5.91
N LEU A 129 0.08 10.52 -5.99
CA LEU A 129 -0.15 9.80 -7.24
C LEU A 129 -1.65 9.65 -7.48
N VAL A 130 -2.12 10.01 -8.67
CA VAL A 130 -3.53 9.93 -9.04
C VAL A 130 -3.72 8.84 -10.09
N GLY A 131 -4.55 7.86 -9.80
CA GLY A 131 -4.97 6.81 -10.73
C GLY A 131 -3.80 6.21 -11.52
N ARG A 132 -3.71 6.55 -12.80
CA ARG A 132 -2.69 6.05 -13.72
C ARG A 132 -1.25 6.30 -13.26
N GLN A 133 -0.97 7.37 -12.56
CA GLN A 133 0.39 7.65 -12.06
C GLN A 133 0.88 6.55 -11.10
N ALA A 134 -0.01 5.96 -10.29
CA ALA A 134 0.37 4.86 -9.40
C ALA A 134 0.74 3.58 -10.18
N VAL A 135 0.15 3.39 -11.36
CA VAL A 135 0.49 2.29 -12.27
C VAL A 135 1.82 2.57 -12.99
N GLU A 136 2.02 3.79 -13.47
CA GLU A 136 3.25 4.22 -14.16
C GLU A 136 4.48 4.15 -13.25
N GLU A 137 4.32 4.44 -11.96
CA GLU A 137 5.38 4.26 -10.94
C GLU A 137 5.59 2.78 -10.54
N GLY A 138 4.72 1.88 -10.97
CA GLY A 138 4.84 0.45 -10.69
C GLY A 138 4.32 0.01 -9.31
N LEU A 139 3.55 0.86 -8.62
CA LEU A 139 2.93 0.52 -7.33
C LEU A 139 1.69 -0.36 -7.50
N ILE A 140 0.84 -0.03 -8.47
CA ILE A 140 -0.43 -0.71 -8.74
C ILE A 140 -0.37 -1.37 -10.12
N CYS A 141 -1.01 -2.54 -10.26
CA CYS A 141 -0.97 -3.30 -11.50
C CYS A 141 -1.73 -2.62 -12.64
N GLU A 142 -2.96 -2.17 -12.40
CA GLU A 142 -3.81 -1.61 -13.45
C GLU A 142 -4.76 -0.52 -12.95
N VAL A 143 -5.17 0.36 -13.88
CA VAL A 143 -6.32 1.24 -13.68
C VAL A 143 -7.58 0.46 -14.05
N GLY A 144 -8.52 0.31 -13.09
CA GLY A 144 -9.76 -0.42 -13.31
C GLY A 144 -10.78 -0.18 -12.20
N GLY A 145 -12.00 -0.66 -12.42
CA GLY A 145 -13.10 -0.54 -11.47
C GLY A 145 -13.49 -1.88 -10.85
N ILE A 146 -14.67 -1.91 -10.24
CA ILE A 146 -15.16 -3.10 -9.52
C ILE A 146 -15.33 -4.33 -10.43
N SER A 147 -15.77 -4.14 -11.67
CA SER A 147 -15.93 -5.24 -12.61
C SER A 147 -14.59 -5.86 -12.97
N ASP A 148 -13.58 -5.03 -13.28
CA ASP A 148 -12.23 -5.49 -13.63
C ASP A 148 -11.61 -6.27 -12.47
N ALA A 149 -11.79 -5.78 -11.23
CA ALA A 149 -11.28 -6.43 -10.03
C ALA A 149 -11.96 -7.78 -9.75
N LEU A 150 -13.27 -7.88 -9.97
CA LEU A 150 -14.02 -9.14 -9.82
C LEU A 150 -13.65 -10.15 -10.91
N ASP A 151 -13.57 -9.72 -12.17
CA ASP A 151 -13.20 -10.59 -13.29
C ASP A 151 -11.78 -11.13 -13.11
N LYS A 152 -10.84 -10.29 -12.63
CA LYS A 152 -9.49 -10.73 -12.30
C LYS A 152 -9.46 -11.75 -11.17
N LEU A 153 -10.20 -11.49 -10.09
CA LEU A 153 -10.28 -12.42 -8.97
C LEU A 153 -10.87 -13.77 -9.38
N ASP A 154 -11.94 -13.76 -10.18
CA ASP A 154 -12.57 -14.98 -10.70
C ASP A 154 -11.59 -15.77 -11.60
N SER A 155 -10.84 -15.09 -12.48
CA SER A 155 -9.79 -15.74 -13.27
C SER A 155 -8.76 -16.42 -12.39
N MET A 156 -8.22 -15.73 -11.38
CA MET A 156 -7.22 -16.27 -10.45
C MET A 156 -7.75 -17.46 -9.64
N ILE A 157 -9.03 -17.45 -9.25
CA ILE A 157 -9.68 -18.57 -8.56
C ILE A 157 -9.77 -19.81 -9.46
N ASN A 158 -9.99 -19.63 -10.75
CA ASN A 158 -10.15 -20.72 -11.70
C ASN A 158 -8.80 -21.32 -12.17
N GLU A 159 -7.69 -20.60 -11.96
CA GLU A 159 -6.33 -21.04 -12.27
C GLU A 159 -5.67 -21.83 -11.11
N CYS A 160 -6.27 -21.79 -9.90
CA CYS A 160 -5.82 -22.53 -8.71
C CYS A 160 -6.48 -23.90 -8.59
#